data_684a07a2ef8a975126d82486987551e8
#
_entry.id   684a07a2ef8a975126d82486987551e8
#
_cell.length_a   1.000
_cell.length_b   1.000
_cell.length_c   1.000
_cell.angle_alpha   90.00
_cell.angle_beta   90.00
_cell.angle_gamma   90.00
#
_symmetry.space_group_name_H-M   'P 1'
#
loop_
_entity.id
_entity.type
_entity.pdbx_description
1 polymer ?
#
loop_
_entity_poly.entity_id
_entity_poly.type
_entity_poly.pdbx_seq_one_letter_code
_entity_poly.pdbx_strand_id
1 'polypeptide(L)'
;WDIVGKAAGLPLYRMFGGFRDQVPCYVTCAYYRDGKDLSELRDEIEKLKAQGHTGFKGKAGGLGLAEDIERMEVVRDVIGPDRDLMVDVNRAWDLQTAIEGARLLEPLNPRWLEEPVRWADDRRELKLLAQRTRIPLSGGESELTSYGCRAMLEEQAIQILQFDCTMAGGFTEGRKLAALCELNHVHVAPHHDCFIHAQLVASTPAGLIVESFTDPERDPLQAELFENPPRIAGGLLTLNDAPGLGLTLSEAAVKKYGERVL
;
A
#
# COMPACT_ATOMS: atom_id res chain seq x y z
N TRP A 1 5.74 7.66 19.95
CA TRP A 1 5.40 8.88 19.19
C TRP A 1 4.00 9.39 19.51
N ASP A 2 2.99 8.54 19.68
CA ASP A 2 1.64 8.95 20.08
C ASP A 2 1.67 9.71 21.43
N ILE A 3 2.38 9.16 22.42
CA ILE A 3 2.59 9.82 23.73
C ILE A 3 3.29 11.18 23.56
N VAL A 4 4.32 11.27 22.73
CA VAL A 4 5.05 12.53 22.47
C VAL A 4 4.14 13.55 21.80
N GLY A 5 3.34 13.14 20.81
CA GLY A 5 2.36 13.99 20.13
C GLY A 5 1.31 14.53 21.10
N LYS A 6 0.75 13.65 21.93
CA LYS A 6 -0.22 14.04 22.99
C LYS A 6 0.37 15.01 23.99
N ALA A 7 1.60 14.77 24.44
CA ALA A 7 2.29 15.67 25.37
C ALA A 7 2.61 17.04 24.74
N ALA A 8 2.89 17.08 23.44
CA ALA A 8 3.15 18.31 22.69
C ALA A 8 1.87 19.04 22.24
N GLY A 9 0.70 18.40 22.34
CA GLY A 9 -0.56 18.94 21.83
C GLY A 9 -0.63 19.02 20.30
N LEU A 10 0.13 18.17 19.59
CA LEU A 10 0.25 18.22 18.13
C LEU A 10 -0.03 16.84 17.50
N PRO A 11 -0.71 16.79 16.34
CA PRO A 11 -0.82 15.57 15.56
C PRO A 11 0.55 15.18 14.97
N LEU A 12 0.78 13.86 14.79
CA LEU A 12 2.09 13.35 14.39
C LEU A 12 2.53 13.87 13.01
N TYR A 13 1.65 13.97 12.05
CA TYR A 13 2.01 14.47 10.72
C TYR A 13 2.60 15.89 10.77
N ARG A 14 2.09 16.76 11.65
CA ARG A 14 2.63 18.12 11.86
C ARG A 14 3.97 18.08 12.59
N MET A 15 4.12 17.20 13.59
CA MET A 15 5.40 17.01 14.29
C MET A 15 6.50 16.51 13.37
N PHE A 16 6.15 15.73 12.34
CA PHE A 16 7.11 15.13 11.41
C PHE A 16 7.47 16.03 10.22
N GLY A 17 6.76 17.13 9.99
CA GLY A 17 7.06 18.06 8.90
C GLY A 17 5.84 18.83 8.39
N GLY A 18 4.65 18.26 8.45
CA GLY A 18 3.38 18.96 8.16
C GLY A 18 3.20 19.35 6.70
N PHE A 19 3.60 18.49 5.76
CA PHE A 19 3.54 18.82 4.33
C PHE A 19 2.10 18.96 3.80
N ARG A 20 1.16 18.12 4.26
CA ARG A 20 -0.27 18.15 3.88
C ARG A 20 -1.14 17.52 4.99
N ASP A 21 -2.45 17.70 4.91
CA ASP A 21 -3.45 17.12 5.82
C ASP A 21 -4.38 16.12 5.12
N GLN A 22 -4.26 15.99 3.79
CA GLN A 22 -4.95 15.00 2.98
C GLN A 22 -3.95 14.15 2.21
N VAL A 23 -4.18 12.84 2.22
CA VAL A 23 -3.32 11.85 1.56
C VAL A 23 -4.13 11.07 0.54
N PRO A 24 -3.65 10.91 -0.71
CA PRO A 24 -4.26 9.98 -1.64
C PRO A 24 -4.36 8.58 -1.05
N CYS A 25 -5.44 7.86 -1.38
CA CYS A 25 -5.73 6.54 -0.84
C CYS A 25 -6.25 5.63 -1.93
N TYR A 26 -5.69 4.43 -2.05
CA TYR A 26 -6.19 3.38 -2.94
C TYR A 26 -6.85 2.25 -2.16
N VAL A 27 -7.67 1.45 -2.84
CA VAL A 27 -8.28 0.24 -2.28
C VAL A 27 -7.60 -1.00 -2.84
N THR A 28 -7.28 -1.96 -1.96
CA THR A 28 -6.82 -3.29 -2.36
C THR A 28 -8.03 -4.17 -2.65
N CYS A 29 -8.04 -4.82 -3.82
CA CYS A 29 -9.17 -5.53 -4.39
C CYS A 29 -8.73 -6.72 -5.25
N ALA A 30 -9.67 -7.32 -5.94
CA ALA A 30 -9.42 -8.42 -6.87
C ALA A 30 -8.71 -9.63 -6.22
N TYR A 31 -9.01 -9.90 -4.94
CA TYR A 31 -8.52 -11.10 -4.27
C TYR A 31 -9.05 -12.37 -4.93
N TYR A 32 -8.25 -13.42 -4.84
CA TYR A 32 -8.68 -14.76 -5.25
C TYR A 32 -9.67 -15.32 -4.24
N ARG A 33 -10.68 -15.97 -4.75
CA ARG A 33 -11.68 -16.73 -3.98
C ARG A 33 -12.16 -17.89 -4.85
N ASP A 34 -12.37 -19.04 -4.24
CA ASP A 34 -12.90 -20.21 -4.93
C ASP A 34 -14.25 -19.88 -5.61
N GLY A 35 -14.34 -20.22 -6.89
CA GLY A 35 -15.52 -19.98 -7.71
C GLY A 35 -15.72 -18.54 -8.22
N LYS A 36 -14.86 -17.58 -7.83
CA LYS A 36 -14.93 -16.20 -8.31
C LYS A 36 -14.49 -16.12 -9.77
N ASP A 37 -15.41 -15.86 -10.65
CA ASP A 37 -15.17 -15.65 -12.08
C ASP A 37 -14.92 -14.17 -12.44
N LEU A 38 -14.72 -13.90 -13.73
CA LEU A 38 -14.47 -12.54 -14.23
C LEU A 38 -15.70 -11.62 -14.12
N SER A 39 -16.92 -12.18 -14.11
CA SER A 39 -18.15 -11.40 -13.90
C SER A 39 -18.25 -10.91 -12.47
N GLU A 40 -18.00 -11.79 -11.49
CA GLU A 40 -17.97 -11.41 -10.07
C GLU A 40 -16.83 -10.41 -9.78
N LEU A 41 -15.68 -10.57 -10.45
CA LEU A 41 -14.59 -9.59 -10.37
C LEU A 41 -15.04 -8.22 -10.89
N ARG A 42 -15.71 -8.18 -12.05
CA ARG A 42 -16.26 -6.94 -12.62
C ARG A 42 -17.21 -6.25 -11.64
N ASP A 43 -18.15 -6.98 -11.09
CA ASP A 43 -19.16 -6.46 -10.14
C ASP A 43 -18.49 -5.88 -8.88
N GLU A 44 -17.45 -6.54 -8.35
CA GLU A 44 -16.65 -6.03 -7.24
C GLU A 44 -16.02 -4.69 -7.57
N ILE A 45 -15.36 -4.59 -8.73
CA ILE A 45 -14.66 -3.35 -9.12
C ILE A 45 -15.65 -2.22 -9.42
N GLU A 46 -16.79 -2.51 -10.05
CA GLU A 46 -17.87 -1.53 -10.27
C GLU A 46 -18.41 -0.99 -8.95
N LYS A 47 -18.62 -1.85 -7.96
CA LYS A 47 -19.05 -1.46 -6.61
C LYS A 47 -18.04 -0.53 -5.94
N LEU A 48 -16.75 -0.87 -5.97
CA LEU A 48 -15.67 -0.03 -5.40
C LEU A 48 -15.56 1.32 -6.12
N LYS A 49 -15.69 1.32 -7.44
CA LYS A 49 -15.73 2.54 -8.26
C LYS A 49 -16.92 3.43 -7.89
N ALA A 50 -18.11 2.84 -7.69
CA ALA A 50 -19.31 3.56 -7.26
C ALA A 50 -19.19 4.15 -5.85
N GLN A 51 -18.37 3.54 -4.98
CA GLN A 51 -18.02 4.07 -3.64
C GLN A 51 -17.07 5.28 -3.71
N GLY A 52 -16.57 5.63 -4.90
CA GLY A 52 -15.73 6.81 -5.12
C GLY A 52 -14.23 6.57 -5.00
N HIS A 53 -13.77 5.31 -5.04
CA HIS A 53 -12.34 5.01 -5.09
C HIS A 53 -11.74 5.45 -6.43
N THR A 54 -10.49 5.96 -6.37
CA THR A 54 -9.75 6.49 -7.53
C THR A 54 -8.49 5.67 -7.84
N GLY A 55 -8.01 4.87 -6.90
CA GLY A 55 -6.89 3.94 -7.04
C GLY A 55 -7.31 2.52 -6.66
N PHE A 56 -6.86 1.54 -7.42
CA PHE A 56 -7.25 0.13 -7.30
C PHE A 56 -6.01 -0.75 -7.39
N LYS A 57 -5.71 -1.52 -6.34
CA LYS A 57 -4.62 -2.50 -6.34
C LYS A 57 -5.19 -3.90 -6.51
N GLY A 58 -4.97 -4.50 -7.68
CA GLY A 58 -5.40 -5.87 -8.01
C GLY A 58 -4.32 -6.89 -7.69
N LYS A 59 -4.75 -8.07 -7.21
CA LYS A 59 -3.85 -9.21 -6.94
C LYS A 59 -3.64 -10.04 -8.20
N ALA A 60 -2.35 -10.37 -8.47
CA ALA A 60 -1.88 -11.27 -9.53
C ALA A 60 -0.94 -12.34 -8.94
N GLY A 61 -0.56 -13.35 -9.71
CA GLY A 61 0.36 -14.40 -9.30
C GLY A 61 -0.30 -15.63 -8.66
N GLY A 62 -1.60 -15.64 -8.48
CA GLY A 62 -2.34 -16.76 -7.89
C GLY A 62 -2.85 -17.79 -8.91
N LEU A 63 -2.84 -17.44 -10.20
CA LEU A 63 -3.28 -18.29 -11.33
C LEU A 63 -2.17 -18.40 -12.37
N GLY A 64 -2.48 -18.94 -13.56
CA GLY A 64 -1.59 -18.85 -14.70
C GLY A 64 -1.41 -17.41 -15.18
N LEU A 65 -0.23 -17.07 -15.74
CA LEU A 65 0.06 -15.68 -16.13
C LEU A 65 -1.03 -15.09 -17.05
N ALA A 66 -1.52 -15.85 -18.03
CA ALA A 66 -2.54 -15.37 -18.96
C ALA A 66 -3.87 -15.03 -18.25
N GLU A 67 -4.27 -15.86 -17.29
CA GLU A 67 -5.49 -15.66 -16.49
C GLU A 67 -5.36 -14.44 -15.57
N ASP A 68 -4.18 -14.25 -14.97
CA ASP A 68 -3.90 -13.08 -14.13
C ASP A 68 -3.91 -11.78 -14.95
N ILE A 69 -3.38 -11.80 -16.17
CA ILE A 69 -3.44 -10.66 -17.11
C ILE A 69 -4.89 -10.35 -17.48
N GLU A 70 -5.71 -11.35 -17.85
CA GLU A 70 -7.12 -11.18 -18.17
C GLU A 70 -7.90 -10.55 -17.01
N ARG A 71 -7.61 -10.94 -15.77
CA ARG A 71 -8.18 -10.32 -14.57
C ARG A 71 -7.82 -8.84 -14.47
N MET A 72 -6.56 -8.46 -14.73
CA MET A 72 -6.13 -7.06 -14.71
C MET A 72 -6.71 -6.25 -15.87
N GLU A 73 -6.94 -6.86 -17.03
CA GLU A 73 -7.67 -6.25 -18.14
C GLU A 73 -9.12 -5.92 -17.76
N VAL A 74 -9.81 -6.83 -17.06
CA VAL A 74 -11.16 -6.58 -16.50
C VAL A 74 -11.14 -5.41 -15.52
N VAL A 75 -10.17 -5.37 -14.61
CA VAL A 75 -10.04 -4.25 -13.66
C VAL A 75 -9.84 -2.93 -14.42
N ARG A 76 -8.92 -2.88 -15.38
CA ARG A 76 -8.63 -1.69 -16.18
C ARG A 76 -9.84 -1.24 -17.01
N ASP A 77 -10.57 -2.16 -17.62
CA ASP A 77 -11.78 -1.86 -18.39
C ASP A 77 -12.84 -1.18 -17.51
N VAL A 78 -13.09 -1.70 -16.33
CA VAL A 78 -14.07 -1.15 -15.39
C VAL A 78 -13.65 0.21 -14.84
N ILE A 79 -12.42 0.36 -14.38
CA ILE A 79 -11.99 1.62 -13.77
C ILE A 79 -11.77 2.73 -14.79
N GLY A 80 -11.53 2.38 -16.06
CA GLY A 80 -11.22 3.33 -17.13
C GLY A 80 -9.75 3.78 -17.13
N PRO A 81 -9.31 4.60 -18.10
CA PRO A 81 -7.91 4.95 -18.29
C PRO A 81 -7.37 5.93 -17.24
N ASP A 82 -8.23 6.72 -16.60
CA ASP A 82 -7.82 7.87 -15.79
C ASP A 82 -7.60 7.51 -14.30
N ARG A 83 -8.01 6.32 -13.87
CA ARG A 83 -7.82 5.88 -12.49
C ARG A 83 -6.55 5.04 -12.35
N ASP A 84 -5.96 5.12 -11.18
CA ASP A 84 -4.75 4.36 -10.86
C ASP A 84 -5.06 2.86 -10.75
N LEU A 85 -4.35 2.06 -11.54
CA LEU A 85 -4.25 0.61 -11.39
C LEU A 85 -2.88 0.29 -10.81
N MET A 86 -2.84 -0.46 -9.73
CA MET A 86 -1.64 -1.10 -9.21
C MET A 86 -1.79 -2.61 -9.31
N VAL A 87 -0.72 -3.32 -9.55
CA VAL A 87 -0.72 -4.78 -9.66
C VAL A 87 0.24 -5.35 -8.63
N ASP A 88 -0.27 -6.20 -7.75
CA ASP A 88 0.50 -6.82 -6.68
C ASP A 88 0.57 -8.34 -6.90
N VAL A 89 1.78 -8.83 -7.03
CA VAL A 89 2.10 -10.23 -7.35
C VAL A 89 2.44 -11.03 -6.09
N ASN A 90 2.70 -10.36 -4.97
CA ASN A 90 3.07 -11.00 -3.70
C ASN A 90 4.16 -12.08 -3.87
N ARG A 91 5.19 -11.77 -4.67
CA ARG A 91 6.41 -12.60 -4.86
C ARG A 91 6.16 -13.95 -5.52
N ALA A 92 5.08 -14.09 -6.28
CA ALA A 92 4.72 -15.38 -6.89
C ALA A 92 5.55 -15.74 -8.11
N TRP A 93 6.07 -14.75 -8.87
CA TRP A 93 6.77 -15.00 -10.13
C TRP A 93 8.27 -15.20 -9.93
N ASP A 94 8.89 -15.95 -10.85
CA ASP A 94 10.31 -15.87 -11.09
C ASP A 94 10.64 -14.70 -12.03
N LEU A 95 11.93 -14.39 -12.19
CA LEU A 95 12.35 -13.25 -13.00
C LEU A 95 11.88 -13.34 -14.47
N GLN A 96 11.84 -14.51 -15.08
CA GLN A 96 11.42 -14.64 -16.47
C GLN A 96 9.92 -14.40 -16.62
N THR A 97 9.13 -14.97 -15.72
CA THR A 97 7.69 -14.73 -15.65
C THR A 97 7.40 -13.26 -15.35
N ALA A 98 8.17 -12.63 -14.45
CA ALA A 98 8.02 -11.20 -14.12
C ALA A 98 8.32 -10.28 -15.33
N ILE A 99 9.32 -10.60 -16.13
CA ILE A 99 9.64 -9.86 -17.36
C ILE A 99 8.49 -9.97 -18.38
N GLU A 100 7.99 -11.19 -18.59
CA GLU A 100 6.86 -11.42 -19.51
C GLU A 100 5.57 -10.77 -18.97
N GLY A 101 5.28 -10.94 -17.68
CA GLY A 101 4.12 -10.32 -17.01
C GLY A 101 4.16 -8.79 -17.10
N ALA A 102 5.31 -8.17 -16.83
CA ALA A 102 5.46 -6.73 -16.96
C ALA A 102 5.18 -6.27 -18.41
N ARG A 103 5.71 -7.01 -19.41
CA ARG A 103 5.45 -6.70 -20.84
C ARG A 103 3.95 -6.75 -21.19
N LEU A 104 3.23 -7.75 -20.66
CA LEU A 104 1.79 -7.91 -20.89
C LEU A 104 0.96 -6.87 -20.12
N LEU A 105 1.43 -6.40 -18.97
CA LEU A 105 0.77 -5.37 -18.16
C LEU A 105 1.04 -3.94 -18.66
N GLU A 106 2.12 -3.66 -19.39
CA GLU A 106 2.44 -2.30 -19.87
C GLU A 106 1.29 -1.61 -20.63
N PRO A 107 0.50 -2.29 -21.51
CA PRO A 107 -0.65 -1.66 -22.17
C PRO A 107 -1.76 -1.19 -21.22
N LEU A 108 -1.83 -1.80 -20.02
CA LEU A 108 -2.80 -1.43 -19.00
C LEU A 108 -2.36 -0.20 -18.19
N ASN A 109 -1.13 0.29 -18.41
CA ASN A 109 -0.54 1.44 -17.76
C ASN A 109 -0.68 1.42 -16.23
N PRO A 110 -0.19 0.37 -15.54
CA PRO A 110 -0.25 0.33 -14.09
C PRO A 110 0.70 1.38 -13.48
N ARG A 111 0.26 1.95 -12.36
CA ARG A 111 1.04 2.94 -11.61
C ARG A 111 2.32 2.33 -11.02
N TRP A 112 2.24 1.05 -10.61
CA TRP A 112 3.38 0.21 -10.25
C TRP A 112 3.06 -1.28 -10.35
N LEU A 113 4.12 -2.07 -10.36
CA LEU A 113 4.11 -3.52 -10.20
C LEU A 113 4.80 -3.85 -8.87
N GLU A 114 4.03 -4.43 -7.94
CA GLU A 114 4.40 -4.68 -6.56
C GLU A 114 4.89 -6.10 -6.38
N GLU A 115 6.04 -6.24 -5.70
CA GLU A 115 6.67 -7.52 -5.34
C GLU A 115 6.58 -8.61 -6.44
N PRO A 116 7.00 -8.30 -7.69
CA PRO A 116 6.80 -9.23 -8.81
C PRO A 116 7.65 -10.49 -8.70
N VAL A 117 8.76 -10.48 -7.96
CA VAL A 117 9.74 -11.55 -7.90
C VAL A 117 9.87 -12.18 -6.53
N ARG A 118 10.42 -13.40 -6.46
CA ARG A 118 10.58 -14.16 -5.22
C ARG A 118 11.53 -13.48 -4.25
N TRP A 119 11.24 -13.56 -2.97
CA TRP A 119 11.99 -12.89 -1.91
C TRP A 119 13.46 -13.33 -1.75
N ALA A 120 13.82 -14.53 -2.19
CA ALA A 120 15.15 -15.09 -1.93
C ALA A 120 16.32 -14.27 -2.52
N ASP A 121 16.11 -13.59 -3.66
CA ASP A 121 17.09 -12.69 -4.32
C ASP A 121 16.39 -11.48 -4.95
N ASP A 122 15.37 -10.99 -4.28
CA ASP A 122 14.43 -9.97 -4.82
C ASP A 122 15.11 -8.69 -5.25
N ARG A 123 16.06 -8.16 -4.47
CA ARG A 123 16.76 -6.91 -4.80
C ARG A 123 17.50 -6.98 -6.12
N ARG A 124 18.20 -8.08 -6.35
CA ARG A 124 18.91 -8.30 -7.62
C ARG A 124 17.93 -8.49 -8.78
N GLU A 125 16.89 -9.30 -8.57
CA GLU A 125 15.89 -9.59 -9.59
C GLU A 125 15.06 -8.35 -9.92
N LEU A 126 14.64 -7.54 -8.92
CA LEU A 126 13.97 -6.25 -9.12
C LEU A 126 14.83 -5.28 -9.91
N LYS A 127 16.13 -5.17 -9.59
CA LYS A 127 17.07 -4.35 -10.35
C LYS A 127 17.18 -4.80 -11.82
N LEU A 128 17.22 -6.10 -12.08
CA LEU A 128 17.24 -6.63 -13.43
C LEU A 128 15.91 -6.40 -14.17
N LEU A 129 14.79 -6.52 -13.48
CA LEU A 129 13.46 -6.25 -14.04
C LEU A 129 13.28 -4.76 -14.34
N ALA A 130 13.71 -3.86 -13.44
CA ALA A 130 13.63 -2.42 -13.63
C ALA A 130 14.32 -1.91 -14.93
N GLN A 131 15.32 -2.64 -15.42
CA GLN A 131 15.98 -2.35 -16.69
C GLN A 131 15.20 -2.84 -17.92
N ARG A 132 14.09 -3.56 -17.75
CA ARG A 132 13.35 -4.27 -18.80
C ARG A 132 11.88 -3.87 -18.91
N THR A 133 11.39 -3.06 -17.99
CA THR A 133 10.02 -2.53 -18.00
C THR A 133 10.02 -1.04 -17.77
N ARG A 134 8.94 -0.39 -18.22
CA ARG A 134 8.65 1.03 -17.91
C ARG A 134 7.72 1.17 -16.71
N ILE A 135 7.14 0.07 -16.23
CA ILE A 135 6.28 0.09 -15.06
C ILE A 135 7.16 0.34 -13.83
N PRO A 136 6.88 1.36 -13.00
CA PRO A 136 7.57 1.54 -11.74
C PRO A 136 7.43 0.28 -10.87
N LEU A 137 8.52 -0.15 -10.25
CA LEU A 137 8.51 -1.29 -9.33
C LEU A 137 8.37 -0.82 -7.89
N SER A 138 7.65 -1.58 -7.09
CA SER A 138 7.48 -1.34 -5.67
C SER A 138 7.72 -2.60 -4.84
N GLY A 139 8.08 -2.40 -3.57
CA GLY A 139 8.31 -3.48 -2.62
C GLY A 139 8.81 -2.93 -1.28
N GLY A 140 9.07 -3.84 -0.35
CA GLY A 140 9.60 -3.51 0.97
C GLY A 140 8.69 -3.87 2.14
N GLU A 141 7.49 -4.37 1.91
CA GLU A 141 6.55 -4.79 2.96
C GLU A 141 7.10 -5.93 3.82
N SER A 142 7.94 -6.77 3.24
CA SER A 142 8.56 -7.91 3.93
C SER A 142 9.88 -7.58 4.62
N GLU A 143 10.36 -6.35 4.50
CA GLU A 143 11.56 -5.90 5.16
C GLU A 143 11.27 -5.53 6.63
N LEU A 144 11.74 -6.38 7.54
CA LEU A 144 11.51 -6.21 8.98
C LEU A 144 12.42 -5.15 9.63
N THR A 145 13.35 -4.57 8.86
CA THR A 145 14.28 -3.55 9.33
C THR A 145 14.49 -2.45 8.31
N SER A 146 14.79 -1.25 8.78
CA SER A 146 15.20 -0.13 7.92
C SER A 146 16.45 -0.43 7.09
N TYR A 147 17.29 -1.36 7.52
CA TYR A 147 18.50 -1.76 6.78
C TYR A 147 18.17 -2.54 5.51
N GLY A 148 17.15 -3.41 5.54
CA GLY A 148 16.66 -4.11 4.35
C GLY A 148 16.06 -3.13 3.34
N CYS A 149 15.20 -2.23 3.79
CA CYS A 149 14.66 -1.15 2.97
C CYS A 149 15.76 -0.28 2.34
N ARG A 150 16.78 0.11 3.14
CA ARG A 150 17.93 0.88 2.64
C ARG A 150 18.65 0.13 1.51
N ALA A 151 18.87 -1.15 1.66
CA ALA A 151 19.55 -1.94 0.64
C ALA A 151 18.78 -1.96 -0.71
N MET A 152 17.43 -1.98 -0.69
CA MET A 152 16.62 -1.83 -1.92
C MET A 152 16.86 -0.48 -2.62
N LEU A 153 17.00 0.59 -1.84
CA LEU A 153 17.27 1.94 -2.36
C LEU A 153 18.70 2.05 -2.91
N GLU A 154 19.71 1.54 -2.19
CA GLU A 154 21.10 1.52 -2.63
C GLU A 154 21.30 0.73 -3.92
N GLU A 155 20.58 -0.36 -4.09
CA GLU A 155 20.57 -1.16 -5.32
C GLU A 155 19.77 -0.52 -6.47
N GLN A 156 19.01 0.53 -6.22
CA GLN A 156 18.10 1.15 -7.19
C GLN A 156 17.08 0.14 -7.77
N ALA A 157 16.62 -0.77 -6.91
CA ALA A 157 15.76 -1.87 -7.29
C ALA A 157 14.29 -1.46 -7.48
N ILE A 158 13.87 -0.37 -6.81
CA ILE A 158 12.48 0.09 -6.75
C ILE A 158 12.37 1.61 -6.94
N GLN A 159 11.20 2.07 -7.38
CA GLN A 159 10.83 3.48 -7.47
C GLN A 159 9.82 3.90 -6.38
N ILE A 160 9.23 2.91 -5.70
CA ILE A 160 8.26 3.12 -4.62
C ILE A 160 8.60 2.16 -3.49
N LEU A 161 8.89 2.71 -2.31
CA LEU A 161 9.14 1.92 -1.10
C LEU A 161 7.84 1.71 -0.33
N GLN A 162 7.49 0.44 -0.09
CA GLN A 162 6.26 0.02 0.60
C GLN A 162 6.54 -0.62 1.97
N PHE A 163 7.54 -0.12 2.69
CA PHE A 163 7.79 -0.62 4.05
C PHE A 163 6.57 -0.45 4.96
N ASP A 164 6.51 -1.24 6.02
CA ASP A 164 5.46 -1.16 7.02
C ASP A 164 6.04 -0.68 8.36
N CYS A 165 5.60 0.48 8.85
CA CYS A 165 6.04 1.02 10.13
C CYS A 165 5.71 0.09 11.29
N THR A 166 4.63 -0.69 11.21
CA THR A 166 4.21 -1.58 12.29
C THR A 166 5.13 -2.80 12.43
N MET A 167 5.89 -3.10 11.37
CA MET A 167 6.85 -4.21 11.31
C MET A 167 8.31 -3.73 11.36
N ALA A 168 8.64 -2.61 10.72
CA ALA A 168 10.01 -2.16 10.46
C ALA A 168 10.52 -1.10 11.46
N GLY A 169 10.10 -1.12 12.71
CA GLY A 169 10.65 -0.28 13.78
C GLY A 169 9.90 1.03 14.03
N GLY A 170 8.64 1.13 13.63
CA GLY A 170 7.76 2.25 13.93
C GLY A 170 8.10 3.53 13.18
N PHE A 171 7.49 4.63 13.60
CA PHE A 171 7.78 5.94 13.03
C PHE A 171 9.22 6.41 13.21
N THR A 172 9.94 5.90 14.20
CA THR A 172 11.36 6.21 14.40
C THR A 172 12.17 5.82 13.17
N GLU A 173 11.98 4.61 12.67
CA GLU A 173 12.67 4.15 11.47
C GLU A 173 11.97 4.65 10.20
N GLY A 174 10.64 4.72 10.17
CA GLY A 174 9.87 5.22 9.03
C GLY A 174 10.25 6.64 8.60
N ARG A 175 10.50 7.53 9.54
CA ARG A 175 10.96 8.91 9.25
C ARG A 175 12.35 8.95 8.60
N LYS A 176 13.26 8.08 9.04
CA LYS A 176 14.60 7.95 8.42
C LYS A 176 14.47 7.43 6.99
N LEU A 177 13.61 6.42 6.79
CA LEU A 177 13.35 5.87 5.47
C LEU A 177 12.69 6.89 4.54
N ALA A 178 11.71 7.65 5.03
CA ALA A 178 11.08 8.71 4.24
C ALA A 178 12.08 9.78 3.78
N ALA A 179 12.99 10.22 4.67
CA ALA A 179 14.04 11.15 4.32
C ALA A 179 15.04 10.54 3.31
N LEU A 180 15.38 9.26 3.48
CA LEU A 180 16.27 8.56 2.56
C LEU A 180 15.62 8.40 1.18
N CYS A 181 14.33 8.08 1.13
CA CYS A 181 13.56 8.02 -0.11
C CYS A 181 13.55 9.36 -0.84
N GLU A 182 13.30 10.46 -0.14
CA GLU A 182 13.32 11.80 -0.72
C GLU A 182 14.67 12.11 -1.38
N LEU A 183 15.79 11.81 -0.70
CA LEU A 183 17.14 12.01 -1.21
C LEU A 183 17.49 11.11 -2.40
N ASN A 184 16.84 9.95 -2.53
CA ASN A 184 17.04 9.00 -3.63
C ASN A 184 15.96 9.12 -4.73
N HIS A 185 15.07 10.11 -4.68
CA HIS A 185 13.97 10.28 -5.63
C HIS A 185 13.02 9.08 -5.71
N VAL A 186 12.85 8.36 -4.59
CA VAL A 186 11.92 7.25 -4.43
C VAL A 186 10.70 7.71 -3.65
N HIS A 187 9.53 7.26 -4.05
CA HIS A 187 8.29 7.57 -3.33
C HIS A 187 8.05 6.60 -2.17
N VAL A 188 7.24 7.05 -1.21
CA VAL A 188 6.82 6.27 -0.04
C VAL A 188 5.32 5.98 -0.15
N ALA A 189 4.96 4.70 -0.22
CA ALA A 189 3.58 4.22 -0.22
C ALA A 189 3.46 3.02 0.74
N PRO A 190 3.44 3.23 2.06
CA PRO A 190 3.54 2.15 3.04
C PRO A 190 2.45 1.10 2.88
N HIS A 191 2.84 -0.14 3.16
CA HIS A 191 1.94 -1.29 3.18
C HIS A 191 0.96 -1.20 4.34
N HIS A 192 -0.31 -1.56 4.09
CA HIS A 192 -1.35 -1.72 5.12
C HIS A 192 -1.61 -0.47 5.98
N ASP A 193 -2.37 -0.58 7.04
CA ASP A 193 -2.61 0.39 8.13
C ASP A 193 -2.68 1.88 7.73
N CYS A 194 -3.53 2.21 6.74
CA CYS A 194 -3.63 3.57 6.21
C CYS A 194 -3.82 4.65 7.29
N PHE A 195 -4.56 4.36 8.35
CA PHE A 195 -4.84 5.33 9.42
C PHE A 195 -3.58 5.67 10.23
N ILE A 196 -2.64 4.73 10.36
CA ILE A 196 -1.35 4.94 10.99
C ILE A 196 -0.38 5.57 9.99
N HIS A 197 -0.22 4.96 8.81
CA HIS A 197 0.77 5.38 7.84
C HIS A 197 0.48 6.75 7.20
N ALA A 198 -0.79 7.20 7.17
CA ALA A 198 -1.13 8.53 6.70
C ALA A 198 -0.39 9.65 7.45
N GLN A 199 -0.08 9.46 8.74
CA GLN A 199 0.71 10.41 9.52
C GLN A 199 2.11 10.63 8.93
N LEU A 200 2.75 9.55 8.47
CA LEU A 200 4.08 9.63 7.85
C LEU A 200 3.99 10.17 6.41
N VAL A 201 3.07 9.63 5.60
CA VAL A 201 2.90 10.03 4.19
C VAL A 201 2.51 11.50 4.07
N ALA A 202 1.71 12.01 5.00
CA ALA A 202 1.33 13.42 5.05
C ALA A 202 2.47 14.35 5.48
N SER A 203 3.52 13.84 6.08
CA SER A 203 4.59 14.64 6.67
C SER A 203 5.74 14.98 5.71
N THR A 204 5.83 14.33 4.55
CA THR A 204 6.96 14.43 3.62
C THR A 204 6.53 14.58 2.17
N PRO A 205 7.28 15.35 1.34
CA PRO A 205 7.07 15.39 -0.12
C PRO A 205 7.23 14.03 -0.80
N ALA A 206 8.07 13.13 -0.26
CA ALA A 206 8.24 11.77 -0.80
C ALA A 206 6.99 10.89 -0.59
N GLY A 207 6.12 11.23 0.35
CA GLY A 207 4.88 10.49 0.64
C GLY A 207 3.93 10.52 -0.55
N LEU A 208 3.58 9.36 -1.08
CA LEU A 208 2.79 9.24 -2.31
C LEU A 208 1.30 9.00 -2.02
N ILE A 209 0.99 7.89 -1.36
CA ILE A 209 -0.37 7.35 -1.22
C ILE A 209 -0.40 6.32 -0.09
N VAL A 210 -1.57 6.04 0.48
CA VAL A 210 -1.77 4.98 1.48
C VAL A 210 -2.73 3.91 0.99
N GLU A 211 -2.60 2.71 1.55
CA GLU A 211 -3.38 1.53 1.23
C GLU A 211 -4.60 1.39 2.14
N SER A 212 -5.79 1.17 1.59
CA SER A 212 -7.00 0.90 2.36
C SER A 212 -7.62 -0.44 2.02
N PHE A 213 -8.32 -1.00 3.02
CA PHE A 213 -9.11 -2.21 2.92
C PHE A 213 -10.55 -1.86 3.28
N THR A 214 -11.50 -2.24 2.44
CA THR A 214 -12.90 -1.83 2.60
C THR A 214 -13.86 -3.01 2.78
N ASP A 215 -13.35 -4.24 2.77
CA ASP A 215 -14.13 -5.44 3.03
C ASP A 215 -14.09 -5.78 4.53
N PRO A 216 -15.18 -5.50 5.30
CA PRO A 216 -15.20 -5.75 6.73
C PRO A 216 -15.29 -7.25 7.07
N GLU A 217 -15.68 -8.11 6.14
CA GLU A 217 -15.68 -9.57 6.36
C GLU A 217 -14.27 -10.12 6.29
N ARG A 218 -13.46 -9.56 5.37
CA ARG A 218 -12.06 -9.94 5.22
C ARG A 218 -11.15 -9.29 6.26
N ASP A 219 -11.35 -8.00 6.51
CA ASP A 219 -10.48 -7.19 7.37
C ASP A 219 -11.28 -6.52 8.50
N PRO A 220 -11.89 -7.32 9.41
CA PRO A 220 -12.78 -6.78 10.45
C PRO A 220 -12.05 -5.84 11.42
N LEU A 221 -10.77 -6.05 11.70
CA LEU A 221 -9.99 -5.15 12.56
C LEU A 221 -9.82 -3.77 11.92
N GLN A 222 -9.59 -3.68 10.61
CA GLN A 222 -9.52 -2.41 9.91
C GLN A 222 -10.81 -1.60 10.06
N ALA A 223 -11.96 -2.29 10.05
CA ALA A 223 -13.26 -1.64 10.15
C ALA A 223 -13.65 -1.25 11.58
N GLU A 224 -13.24 -2.04 12.60
CA GLU A 224 -13.75 -1.95 13.97
C GLU A 224 -12.74 -1.40 15.00
N LEU A 225 -11.43 -1.38 14.69
CA LEU A 225 -10.37 -1.12 15.67
C LEU A 225 -10.42 0.29 16.28
N PHE A 226 -10.86 1.27 15.51
CA PHE A 226 -10.90 2.67 15.94
C PHE A 226 -12.32 3.23 15.97
N GLU A 227 -12.65 4.00 17.04
CA GLU A 227 -13.94 4.68 17.16
C GLU A 227 -14.07 5.89 16.22
N ASN A 228 -12.94 6.51 15.87
CA ASN A 228 -12.84 7.74 15.11
C ASN A 228 -11.85 7.63 13.94
N PRO A 229 -12.00 6.65 13.03
CA PRO A 229 -11.07 6.50 11.91
C PRO A 229 -11.11 7.75 11.02
N PRO A 230 -9.97 8.14 10.41
CA PRO A 230 -9.92 9.18 9.41
C PRO A 230 -10.90 8.92 8.26
N ARG A 231 -11.52 9.99 7.76
CA ARG A 231 -12.48 9.89 6.66
C ARG A 231 -11.74 9.61 5.35
N ILE A 232 -12.19 8.58 4.63
CA ILE A 232 -11.79 8.31 3.24
C ILE A 232 -12.97 8.68 2.34
N ALA A 233 -12.74 9.60 1.41
CA ALA A 233 -13.76 10.01 0.44
C ALA A 233 -13.11 10.53 -0.84
N GLY A 234 -13.63 10.13 -2.01
CA GLY A 234 -13.11 10.57 -3.30
C GLY A 234 -11.63 10.22 -3.52
N GLY A 235 -11.17 9.08 -2.99
CA GLY A 235 -9.77 8.66 -3.07
C GLY A 235 -8.80 9.45 -2.18
N LEU A 236 -9.30 10.20 -1.19
CA LEU A 236 -8.49 10.96 -0.24
C LEU A 236 -8.82 10.54 1.20
N LEU A 237 -7.78 10.29 1.99
CA LEU A 237 -7.84 10.16 3.43
C LEU A 237 -7.53 11.53 4.06
N THR A 238 -8.44 12.03 4.90
CA THR A 238 -8.28 13.32 5.59
C THR A 238 -7.89 13.08 7.03
N LEU A 239 -6.72 13.57 7.43
CA LEU A 239 -6.25 13.53 8.82
C LEU A 239 -6.99 14.52 9.69
N ASN A 240 -7.17 14.19 10.97
CA ASN A 240 -7.67 15.11 11.96
C ASN A 240 -6.53 15.84 12.67
N ASP A 241 -6.85 16.91 13.39
CA ASP A 241 -5.88 17.72 14.16
C ASP A 241 -5.72 17.27 15.62
N ALA A 242 -6.25 16.11 15.98
CA ALA A 242 -6.12 15.61 17.35
C ALA A 242 -4.65 15.20 17.64
N PRO A 243 -4.16 15.47 18.87
CA PRO A 243 -2.79 15.17 19.25
C PRO A 243 -2.43 13.69 19.14
N GLY A 244 -1.17 13.41 18.83
CA GLY A 244 -0.66 12.06 18.63
C GLY A 244 -1.11 11.47 17.29
N LEU A 245 -1.49 10.20 17.28
CA LEU A 245 -2.12 9.54 16.14
C LEU A 245 -3.49 10.10 15.79
N GLY A 246 -4.15 10.75 16.76
CA GLY A 246 -5.52 11.21 16.60
C GLY A 246 -6.56 10.08 16.55
N LEU A 247 -6.18 8.87 16.95
CA LEU A 247 -7.01 7.67 16.94
C LEU A 247 -7.39 7.25 18.35
N THR A 248 -8.62 6.78 18.53
CA THR A 248 -9.14 6.18 19.76
C THR A 248 -9.44 4.72 19.52
N LEU A 249 -8.81 3.82 20.31
CA LEU A 249 -9.11 2.40 20.21
C LEU A 249 -10.55 2.13 20.66
N SER A 250 -11.25 1.29 19.92
CA SER A 250 -12.57 0.79 20.27
C SER A 250 -12.46 -0.22 21.42
N GLU A 251 -13.05 0.11 22.57
CA GLU A 251 -13.12 -0.85 23.69
C GLU A 251 -13.85 -2.13 23.30
N ALA A 252 -14.86 -2.03 22.43
CA ALA A 252 -15.60 -3.19 21.93
C ALA A 252 -14.71 -4.10 21.08
N ALA A 253 -13.89 -3.52 20.19
CA ALA A 253 -12.95 -4.27 19.36
C ALA A 253 -11.86 -4.92 20.21
N VAL A 254 -11.28 -4.18 21.17
CA VAL A 254 -10.29 -4.73 22.11
C VAL A 254 -10.87 -5.89 22.90
N LYS A 255 -12.13 -5.80 23.36
CA LYS A 255 -12.80 -6.92 24.07
C LYS A 255 -13.10 -8.10 23.15
N LYS A 256 -13.43 -7.84 21.88
CA LYS A 256 -13.82 -8.88 20.90
C LYS A 256 -12.61 -9.67 20.38
N TYR A 257 -11.50 -8.98 20.12
CA TYR A 257 -10.33 -9.55 19.43
C TYR A 257 -9.08 -9.65 20.29
N GLY A 258 -9.05 -8.93 21.43
CA GLY A 258 -7.88 -8.90 22.29
C GLY A 258 -7.80 -10.11 23.21
N GLU A 259 -6.58 -10.60 23.43
CA GLU A 259 -6.27 -11.56 24.48
C GLU A 259 -5.47 -10.89 25.60
N ARG A 260 -5.84 -11.19 26.85
CA ARG A 260 -5.06 -10.72 27.99
C ARG A 260 -3.86 -11.63 28.20
N VAL A 261 -2.67 -11.12 27.97
CA VAL A 261 -1.42 -11.90 28.02
C VAL A 261 -0.84 -11.97 29.42
N LEU A 262 -1.27 -11.12 30.37
CA LEU A 262 -0.83 -11.11 31.80
C LEU A 262 -2.02 -10.83 32.71
#